data_98b54e29789411ec8a90f5b4ec67a3a4
#
_entry.id   98b54e29789411ec8a90f5b4ec67a3a4
#
_cell.length_a   1.000
_cell.length_b   1.000
_cell.length_c   1.000
_cell.angle_alpha   90.00
_cell.angle_beta   90.00
_cell.angle_gamma   90.00
#
_symmetry.space_group_name_H-M   'P 1'
#
loop_
_entity.id
_entity.type
_entity.pdbx_description
1 polymer ?
#
loop_
_entity_poly.entity_id
_entity_poly.type
_entity_poly.pdbx_seq_one_letter_code
_entity_poly.pdbx_strand_id
1 'polypeptide(L)'
;MRINMLSSAESVKGQGVASAFREQVTLIEEMKDDFEVEINSKSSKFDIFHIHTVDPKYRFRMNKKHLNIMYVHFVPSKNDGSLKLPRLFNWIFNKYVEKTYRKADEIIVVNPCFISELEKIKIKRENITYIPNFVDHDNFKPLHKEIIEELKKKYNVPIDKFIVLGCGQIQTRKGFDDFVEVAKNNPDMTFIWAGGFSFGRITDGYKKYKKLLENLPQNMIHLPIIERKYMNEIFNICDVLFMPSFIELFPMTILEACNVHKPFLVRDLDLYKPILFERYCRGNSVEEFSNELIKLKNDITYYNQCAENSKFISNFYNKDILKKTWKDYYLRVYNKWFTNNNSKNIK
;
A
#
# COMPACT_ATOMS: atom_id res chain seq x y z
N MET A 1 7.58 -17.57 -20.24
CA MET A 1 6.89 -16.38 -20.79
C MET A 1 7.67 -15.12 -20.47
N ARG A 2 7.71 -14.15 -21.40
CA ARG A 2 8.41 -12.88 -21.21
C ARG A 2 7.43 -11.78 -20.77
N ILE A 3 7.70 -11.18 -19.63
CA ILE A 3 6.84 -10.16 -19.00
C ILE A 3 7.60 -8.83 -18.92
N ASN A 4 7.01 -7.77 -19.45
CA ASN A 4 7.52 -6.41 -19.26
C ASN A 4 6.70 -5.72 -18.17
N MET A 5 7.33 -5.48 -17.03
CA MET A 5 6.72 -4.78 -15.88
C MET A 5 6.87 -3.27 -16.09
N LEU A 6 5.75 -2.58 -16.32
CA LEU A 6 5.72 -1.16 -16.67
C LEU A 6 5.24 -0.31 -15.51
N SER A 7 6.12 0.52 -14.94
CA SER A 7 5.81 1.38 -13.80
C SER A 7 6.68 2.64 -13.77
N SER A 8 6.10 3.77 -13.41
CA SER A 8 6.80 4.99 -13.04
C SER A 8 6.78 5.25 -11.52
N ALA A 9 6.22 4.34 -10.73
CA ALA A 9 6.01 4.53 -9.29
C ALA A 9 7.32 4.78 -8.51
N GLU A 10 8.44 4.21 -8.96
CA GLU A 10 9.76 4.39 -8.32
C GLU A 10 10.34 5.80 -8.46
N SER A 11 9.81 6.61 -9.40
CA SER A 11 10.24 8.01 -9.55
C SER A 11 9.85 8.90 -8.37
N VAL A 12 8.93 8.45 -7.50
CA VAL A 12 8.45 9.21 -6.33
C VAL A 12 8.72 8.41 -5.06
N LYS A 13 9.61 8.93 -4.21
CA LYS A 13 9.98 8.29 -2.94
C LYS A 13 8.82 8.26 -1.95
N GLY A 14 8.75 7.19 -1.13
CA GLY A 14 7.76 7.06 -0.05
C GLY A 14 6.34 6.76 -0.50
N GLN A 15 6.16 6.15 -1.68
CA GLN A 15 4.85 5.69 -2.17
C GLN A 15 4.65 4.19 -2.00
N GLY A 16 3.47 3.80 -1.49
CA GLY A 16 3.10 2.39 -1.34
C GLY A 16 3.04 1.61 -2.66
N VAL A 17 2.68 2.28 -3.78
CA VAL A 17 2.67 1.66 -5.11
C VAL A 17 4.06 1.21 -5.54
N ALA A 18 5.11 2.01 -5.24
CA ALA A 18 6.48 1.62 -5.53
C ALA A 18 6.91 0.38 -4.71
N SER A 19 6.48 0.32 -3.44
CA SER A 19 6.74 -0.85 -2.59
C SER A 19 6.04 -2.09 -3.12
N ALA A 20 4.74 -2.01 -3.44
CA ALA A 20 3.98 -3.11 -4.03
C ALA A 20 4.56 -3.59 -5.37
N PHE A 21 5.02 -2.65 -6.21
CA PHE A 21 5.68 -2.97 -7.48
C PHE A 21 6.96 -3.77 -7.28
N ARG A 22 7.83 -3.35 -6.36
CA ARG A 22 9.09 -4.06 -6.06
C ARG A 22 8.85 -5.46 -5.52
N GLU A 23 7.94 -5.61 -4.54
CA GLU A 23 7.57 -6.92 -4.00
C GLU A 23 7.13 -7.87 -5.12
N GLN A 24 6.28 -7.39 -6.04
CA GLN A 24 5.82 -8.22 -7.14
C GLN A 24 6.92 -8.55 -8.15
N VAL A 25 7.77 -7.60 -8.53
CA VAL A 25 8.90 -7.86 -9.44
C VAL A 25 9.80 -8.94 -8.84
N THR A 26 10.24 -8.78 -7.59
CA THR A 26 11.06 -9.77 -6.90
C THR A 26 10.40 -11.14 -6.85
N LEU A 27 9.08 -11.19 -6.56
CA LEU A 27 8.32 -12.44 -6.53
C LEU A 27 8.36 -13.17 -7.88
N ILE A 28 8.21 -12.43 -8.99
CA ILE A 28 8.17 -13.05 -10.33
C ILE A 28 9.57 -13.43 -10.79
N GLU A 29 10.61 -12.65 -10.45
CA GLU A 29 12.01 -12.99 -10.71
C GLU A 29 12.43 -14.30 -10.02
N GLU A 30 11.86 -14.63 -8.87
CA GLU A 30 12.07 -15.94 -8.23
C GLU A 30 11.47 -17.12 -9.00
N MET A 31 10.57 -16.86 -9.95
CA MET A 31 9.96 -17.86 -10.84
C MET A 31 10.64 -17.89 -12.22
N LYS A 32 11.96 -17.71 -12.26
CA LYS A 32 12.77 -17.60 -13.50
C LYS A 32 12.64 -18.78 -14.46
N ASP A 33 12.26 -19.96 -13.99
CA ASP A 33 12.02 -21.13 -14.83
C ASP A 33 10.72 -21.01 -15.65
N ASP A 34 9.76 -20.21 -15.17
CA ASP A 34 8.47 -19.98 -15.81
C ASP A 34 8.41 -18.62 -16.54
N PHE A 35 9.08 -17.59 -15.98
CA PHE A 35 8.96 -16.20 -16.43
C PHE A 35 10.33 -15.50 -16.56
N GLU A 36 10.50 -14.80 -17.68
CA GLU A 36 11.57 -13.83 -17.88
C GLU A 36 10.99 -12.42 -17.72
N VAL A 37 11.53 -11.65 -16.78
CA VAL A 37 11.01 -10.33 -16.41
C VAL A 37 11.98 -9.24 -16.81
N GLU A 38 11.48 -8.19 -17.46
CA GLU A 38 12.21 -6.93 -17.65
C GLU A 38 11.34 -5.77 -17.11
N ILE A 39 12.02 -4.74 -16.58
CA ILE A 39 11.37 -3.54 -16.09
C ILE A 39 11.51 -2.41 -17.09
N ASN A 40 10.38 -1.81 -17.49
CA ASN A 40 10.33 -0.64 -18.36
C ASN A 40 11.12 -0.81 -19.69
N SER A 41 11.29 -2.03 -20.15
CA SER A 41 12.01 -2.32 -21.41
C SER A 41 11.31 -1.65 -22.60
N LYS A 42 12.11 -1.10 -23.52
CA LYS A 42 11.62 -0.49 -24.76
C LYS A 42 11.28 -1.52 -25.84
N SER A 43 11.76 -2.76 -25.70
CA SER A 43 11.49 -3.86 -26.64
C SER A 43 9.99 -4.11 -26.79
N SER A 44 9.60 -4.59 -27.95
CA SER A 44 8.23 -5.07 -28.24
C SER A 44 8.13 -6.61 -28.22
N LYS A 45 9.20 -7.31 -27.84
CA LYS A 45 9.27 -8.79 -27.87
C LYS A 45 8.89 -9.40 -26.53
N PHE A 46 7.68 -9.12 -26.05
CA PHE A 46 7.13 -9.65 -24.81
C PHE A 46 5.79 -10.32 -25.06
N ASP A 47 5.45 -11.31 -24.24
CA ASP A 47 4.15 -11.96 -24.24
C ASP A 47 3.13 -11.10 -23.47
N ILE A 48 3.57 -10.53 -22.36
CA ILE A 48 2.73 -9.77 -21.42
C ILE A 48 3.32 -8.38 -21.18
N PHE A 49 2.48 -7.35 -21.25
CA PHE A 49 2.70 -6.03 -20.67
C PHE A 49 1.90 -5.91 -19.40
N HIS A 50 2.60 -5.92 -18.25
CA HIS A 50 1.99 -5.75 -16.94
C HIS A 50 2.23 -4.33 -16.44
N ILE A 51 1.16 -3.54 -16.36
CA ILE A 51 1.21 -2.08 -16.20
C ILE A 51 0.68 -1.70 -14.83
N HIS A 52 1.51 -1.02 -14.03
CA HIS A 52 1.20 -0.61 -12.65
C HIS A 52 0.80 0.86 -12.50
N THR A 53 1.08 1.68 -13.52
CA THR A 53 0.78 3.13 -13.46
C THR A 53 0.09 3.59 -14.74
N VAL A 54 -0.75 4.62 -14.62
CA VAL A 54 -1.59 5.11 -15.74
C VAL A 54 -0.89 6.12 -16.64
N ASP A 55 0.43 6.07 -16.73
CA ASP A 55 1.20 6.99 -17.58
C ASP A 55 0.80 6.89 -19.05
N PRO A 56 0.70 8.02 -19.77
CA PRO A 56 0.38 8.01 -21.19
C PRO A 56 1.33 7.15 -22.02
N LYS A 57 2.63 7.15 -21.70
CA LYS A 57 3.64 6.35 -22.41
C LYS A 57 3.34 4.85 -22.39
N TYR A 58 2.79 4.32 -21.27
CA TYR A 58 2.44 2.91 -21.17
C TYR A 58 1.10 2.62 -21.85
N ARG A 59 0.12 3.52 -21.72
CA ARG A 59 -1.16 3.40 -22.43
C ARG A 59 -0.98 3.36 -23.96
N PHE A 60 -0.06 4.15 -24.53
CA PHE A 60 0.23 4.12 -25.97
C PHE A 60 0.88 2.82 -26.41
N ARG A 61 1.62 2.13 -25.54
CA ARG A 61 2.24 0.83 -25.83
C ARG A 61 1.26 -0.34 -25.83
N MET A 62 0.12 -0.22 -25.15
CA MET A 62 -0.92 -1.27 -25.19
C MET A 62 -1.40 -1.50 -26.61
N ASN A 63 -1.32 -2.72 -27.11
CA ASN A 63 -1.78 -3.14 -28.42
C ASN A 63 -2.15 -4.62 -28.44
N LYS A 64 -2.73 -5.12 -29.52
CA LYS A 64 -3.20 -6.50 -29.64
C LYS A 64 -2.10 -7.56 -29.81
N LYS A 65 -0.84 -7.17 -29.92
CA LYS A 65 0.30 -8.12 -30.08
C LYS A 65 0.75 -8.71 -28.74
N HIS A 66 0.32 -8.13 -27.63
CA HIS A 66 0.68 -8.52 -26.28
C HIS A 66 -0.58 -8.62 -25.43
N LEU A 67 -0.58 -9.50 -24.45
CA LEU A 67 -1.58 -9.48 -23.37
C LEU A 67 -1.29 -8.25 -22.49
N ASN A 68 -2.26 -7.32 -22.41
CA ASN A 68 -2.13 -6.11 -21.62
C ASN A 68 -2.86 -6.29 -20.31
N ILE A 69 -2.11 -6.38 -19.22
CA ILE A 69 -2.63 -6.50 -17.85
C ILE A 69 -2.45 -5.15 -17.15
N MET A 70 -3.51 -4.62 -16.55
CA MET A 70 -3.44 -3.43 -15.72
C MET A 70 -3.61 -3.79 -14.25
N TYR A 71 -2.63 -3.46 -13.42
CA TYR A 71 -2.72 -3.57 -11.98
C TYR A 71 -3.24 -2.27 -11.38
N VAL A 72 -4.46 -2.29 -10.87
CA VAL A 72 -5.18 -1.10 -10.40
C VAL A 72 -4.83 -0.82 -8.95
N HIS A 73 -4.07 0.23 -8.74
CA HIS A 73 -3.70 0.74 -7.42
C HIS A 73 -4.59 1.90 -6.96
N PHE A 74 -5.51 2.39 -7.79
CA PHE A 74 -6.53 3.36 -7.41
C PHE A 74 -7.70 3.33 -8.39
N VAL A 75 -8.86 3.82 -7.95
CA VAL A 75 -10.05 3.98 -8.80
C VAL A 75 -10.47 5.45 -8.86
N PRO A 76 -10.96 5.94 -10.03
CA PRO A 76 -11.30 7.35 -10.20
C PRO A 76 -12.27 7.90 -9.15
N SER A 77 -13.23 7.10 -8.69
CA SER A 77 -14.22 7.46 -7.67
C SER A 77 -13.63 7.70 -6.28
N LYS A 78 -12.39 7.25 -6.02
CA LYS A 78 -11.67 7.38 -4.74
C LYS A 78 -10.45 8.29 -4.83
N ASN A 79 -10.32 9.08 -5.90
CA ASN A 79 -9.12 9.89 -6.18
C ASN A 79 -9.07 11.24 -5.46
N ASP A 80 -10.07 11.55 -4.63
CA ASP A 80 -10.13 12.82 -3.92
C ASP A 80 -9.10 12.89 -2.79
N GLY A 81 -8.18 13.88 -2.86
CA GLY A 81 -7.34 14.29 -1.74
C GLY A 81 -5.83 14.03 -1.83
N SER A 82 -5.31 13.44 -2.92
CA SER A 82 -3.85 13.28 -3.09
C SER A 82 -3.15 14.51 -3.69
N LEU A 83 -3.84 15.17 -4.64
CA LEU A 83 -3.37 16.37 -5.32
C LEU A 83 -4.53 17.37 -5.42
N LYS A 84 -4.26 18.64 -5.13
CA LYS A 84 -5.24 19.72 -5.35
C LYS A 84 -5.30 20.05 -6.84
N LEU A 85 -6.11 19.32 -7.61
CA LEU A 85 -6.41 19.62 -8.99
C LEU A 85 -7.72 20.42 -9.10
N PRO A 86 -7.81 21.44 -9.98
CA PRO A 86 -9.08 22.07 -10.33
C PRO A 86 -10.10 21.02 -10.84
N ARG A 87 -11.37 21.19 -10.53
CA ARG A 87 -12.44 20.21 -10.84
C ARG A 87 -12.44 19.72 -12.29
N LEU A 88 -12.21 20.61 -13.25
CA LEU A 88 -12.14 20.26 -14.68
C LEU A 88 -10.96 19.31 -14.98
N PHE A 89 -9.77 19.61 -14.44
CA PHE A 89 -8.59 18.76 -14.64
C PHE A 89 -8.77 17.38 -13.98
N ASN A 90 -9.38 17.33 -12.79
CA ASN A 90 -9.71 16.07 -12.12
C ASN A 90 -10.70 15.24 -12.95
N TRP A 91 -11.73 15.86 -13.53
CA TRP A 91 -12.66 15.18 -14.41
C TRP A 91 -11.97 14.63 -15.67
N ILE A 92 -11.12 15.44 -16.35
CA ILE A 92 -10.34 15.01 -17.53
C ILE A 92 -9.43 13.83 -17.18
N PHE A 93 -8.74 13.93 -16.05
CA PHE A 93 -7.85 12.87 -15.56
C PHE A 93 -8.63 11.58 -15.28
N ASN A 94 -9.75 11.65 -14.58
CA ASN A 94 -10.60 10.50 -14.30
C ASN A 94 -11.10 9.82 -15.59
N LYS A 95 -11.54 10.61 -16.58
CA LYS A 95 -11.92 10.08 -17.90
C LYS A 95 -10.77 9.44 -18.67
N TYR A 96 -9.58 9.99 -18.54
CA TYR A 96 -8.36 9.41 -19.09
C TYR A 96 -8.06 8.05 -18.44
N VAL A 97 -8.13 7.96 -17.10
CA VAL A 97 -7.91 6.71 -16.33
C VAL A 97 -8.94 5.65 -16.72
N GLU A 98 -10.23 5.99 -16.76
CA GLU A 98 -11.30 5.08 -17.21
C GLU A 98 -11.02 4.52 -18.62
N LYS A 99 -10.61 5.38 -19.56
CA LYS A 99 -10.25 4.96 -20.92
C LYS A 99 -9.01 4.09 -20.96
N THR A 100 -8.07 4.30 -20.04
CA THR A 100 -6.86 3.50 -19.93
C THR A 100 -7.18 2.10 -19.41
N TYR A 101 -7.99 1.99 -18.36
CA TYR A 101 -8.42 0.70 -17.80
C TYR A 101 -9.23 -0.12 -18.81
N ARG A 102 -10.16 0.52 -19.54
CA ARG A 102 -10.93 -0.15 -20.60
C ARG A 102 -10.11 -0.62 -21.81
N LYS A 103 -8.85 -0.17 -21.95
CA LYS A 103 -7.95 -0.61 -23.00
C LYS A 103 -7.18 -1.89 -22.65
N ALA A 104 -7.07 -2.21 -21.36
CA ALA A 104 -6.43 -3.43 -20.91
C ALA A 104 -7.28 -4.67 -21.24
N ASP A 105 -6.64 -5.79 -21.50
CA ASP A 105 -7.30 -7.09 -21.74
C ASP A 105 -7.75 -7.72 -20.42
N GLU A 106 -6.91 -7.62 -19.40
CA GLU A 106 -7.16 -8.12 -18.03
C GLU A 106 -6.83 -7.05 -16.99
N ILE A 107 -7.54 -7.06 -15.87
CA ILE A 107 -7.37 -6.11 -14.78
C ILE A 107 -7.19 -6.85 -13.47
N ILE A 108 -6.20 -6.41 -12.70
CA ILE A 108 -5.99 -6.87 -11.33
C ILE A 108 -6.35 -5.74 -10.38
N VAL A 109 -7.06 -6.07 -9.32
CA VAL A 109 -7.37 -5.15 -8.21
C VAL A 109 -6.73 -5.65 -6.93
N VAL A 110 -6.21 -4.72 -6.13
CA VAL A 110 -5.60 -5.01 -4.82
C VAL A 110 -6.66 -5.18 -3.71
N ASN A 111 -7.89 -4.72 -3.96
CA ASN A 111 -8.98 -4.78 -3.00
C ASN A 111 -10.28 -5.16 -3.71
N PRO A 112 -11.06 -6.13 -3.18
CA PRO A 112 -12.32 -6.57 -3.78
C PRO A 112 -13.35 -5.45 -3.95
N CYS A 113 -13.32 -4.43 -3.09
CA CYS A 113 -14.22 -3.27 -3.19
C CYS A 113 -14.09 -2.49 -4.50
N PHE A 114 -12.98 -2.67 -5.24
CA PHE A 114 -12.79 -1.98 -6.52
C PHE A 114 -13.49 -2.67 -7.70
N ILE A 115 -13.89 -3.92 -7.53
CA ILE A 115 -14.55 -4.69 -8.59
C ILE A 115 -15.81 -3.95 -9.05
N SER A 116 -16.70 -3.60 -8.12
CA SER A 116 -17.95 -2.90 -8.43
C SER A 116 -17.69 -1.51 -9.05
N GLU A 117 -16.64 -0.81 -8.63
CA GLU A 117 -16.28 0.50 -9.20
C GLU A 117 -15.81 0.38 -10.66
N LEU A 118 -15.08 -0.69 -10.98
CA LEU A 118 -14.62 -0.97 -12.34
C LEU A 118 -15.78 -1.44 -13.24
N GLU A 119 -16.74 -2.19 -12.71
CA GLU A 119 -17.97 -2.57 -13.46
C GLU A 119 -18.81 -1.34 -13.83
N LYS A 120 -18.92 -0.34 -12.94
CA LYS A 120 -19.61 0.96 -13.23
C LYS A 120 -19.01 1.67 -14.44
N ILE A 121 -17.71 1.54 -14.67
CA ILE A 121 -17.04 2.07 -15.86
C ILE A 121 -17.00 1.08 -17.03
N LYS A 122 -17.90 0.09 -17.05
CA LYS A 122 -18.12 -0.87 -18.15
C LYS A 122 -16.95 -1.84 -18.40
N ILE A 123 -16.18 -2.18 -17.38
CA ILE A 123 -15.23 -3.28 -17.45
C ILE A 123 -15.97 -4.56 -17.08
N LYS A 124 -15.81 -5.61 -17.89
CA LYS A 124 -16.49 -6.87 -17.65
C LYS A 124 -15.93 -7.58 -16.43
N ARG A 125 -16.81 -8.13 -15.58
CA ARG A 125 -16.43 -8.85 -14.36
C ARG A 125 -15.44 -9.99 -14.63
N GLU A 126 -15.59 -10.70 -15.74
CA GLU A 126 -14.74 -11.83 -16.15
C GLU A 126 -13.29 -11.46 -16.44
N ASN A 127 -13.00 -10.17 -16.64
CA ASN A 127 -11.65 -9.63 -16.88
C ASN A 127 -11.05 -8.97 -15.62
N ILE A 128 -11.73 -9.03 -14.46
CA ILE A 128 -11.25 -8.46 -13.21
C ILE A 128 -10.90 -9.59 -12.25
N THR A 129 -9.64 -9.63 -11.82
CA THR A 129 -9.16 -10.58 -10.82
C THR A 129 -8.67 -9.83 -9.58
N TYR A 130 -9.08 -10.28 -8.40
CA TYR A 130 -8.51 -9.80 -7.14
C TYR A 130 -7.24 -10.59 -6.83
N ILE A 131 -6.13 -9.90 -6.71
CA ILE A 131 -4.87 -10.43 -6.17
C ILE A 131 -4.33 -9.36 -5.19
N PRO A 132 -4.22 -9.67 -3.90
CA PRO A 132 -3.80 -8.70 -2.90
C PRO A 132 -2.32 -8.34 -3.02
N ASN A 133 -1.95 -7.23 -2.38
CA ASN A 133 -0.57 -6.96 -2.07
C ASN A 133 -0.04 -7.93 -1.01
N PHE A 134 1.27 -8.06 -0.92
CA PHE A 134 1.97 -8.79 0.13
C PHE A 134 3.25 -8.02 0.52
N VAL A 135 3.86 -8.44 1.59
CA VAL A 135 5.18 -7.97 2.05
C VAL A 135 6.02 -9.20 2.37
N ASP A 136 7.25 -9.22 1.89
CA ASP A 136 8.16 -10.32 2.13
C ASP A 136 8.59 -10.37 3.61
N HIS A 137 8.43 -11.55 4.23
CA HIS A 137 8.84 -11.81 5.61
C HIS A 137 10.36 -11.72 5.82
N ASP A 138 11.16 -11.86 4.76
CA ASP A 138 12.61 -11.65 4.87
C ASP A 138 12.96 -10.18 5.10
N ASN A 139 12.16 -9.28 4.52
CA ASN A 139 12.33 -7.83 4.63
C ASN A 139 11.71 -7.25 5.89
N PHE A 140 10.62 -7.85 6.41
CA PHE A 140 9.89 -7.40 7.59
C PHE A 140 9.62 -8.58 8.51
N LYS A 141 10.29 -8.61 9.65
CA LYS A 141 10.21 -9.68 10.64
C LYS A 141 10.46 -9.14 12.04
N PRO A 142 9.95 -9.81 13.09
CA PRO A 142 10.25 -9.46 14.46
C PRO A 142 11.77 -9.53 14.72
N LEU A 143 12.29 -8.58 15.50
CA LEU A 143 13.66 -8.54 15.96
C LEU A 143 13.73 -8.90 17.43
N HIS A 144 14.90 -9.35 17.88
CA HIS A 144 15.18 -9.63 19.28
C HIS A 144 15.16 -8.35 20.13
N LYS A 145 14.77 -8.49 21.39
CA LYS A 145 14.58 -7.36 22.31
C LYS A 145 15.83 -6.47 22.44
N GLU A 146 16.99 -7.10 22.50
CA GLU A 146 18.28 -6.42 22.65
C GLU A 146 18.55 -5.48 21.45
N ILE A 147 18.25 -5.98 20.23
CA ILE A 147 18.36 -5.18 18.99
C ILE A 147 17.37 -4.02 19.00
N ILE A 148 16.13 -4.27 19.44
CA ILE A 148 15.11 -3.22 19.54
C ILE A 148 15.54 -2.10 20.49
N GLU A 149 16.15 -2.44 21.63
CA GLU A 149 16.66 -1.44 22.57
C GLU A 149 17.81 -0.60 21.98
N GLU A 150 18.71 -1.20 21.23
CA GLU A 150 19.76 -0.49 20.49
C GLU A 150 19.17 0.44 19.41
N LEU A 151 18.17 -0.04 18.67
CA LEU A 151 17.47 0.75 17.67
C LEU A 151 16.71 1.93 18.29
N LYS A 152 16.05 1.73 19.43
CA LYS A 152 15.42 2.86 20.15
C LYS A 152 16.45 3.94 20.50
N LYS A 153 17.65 3.56 20.95
CA LYS A 153 18.76 4.51 21.18
C LYS A 153 19.21 5.19 19.89
N LYS A 154 19.41 4.43 18.81
CA LYS A 154 19.79 4.95 17.48
C LYS A 154 18.84 6.04 16.96
N TYR A 155 17.54 5.86 17.17
CA TYR A 155 16.50 6.78 16.71
C TYR A 155 16.07 7.81 17.77
N ASN A 156 16.77 7.87 18.92
CA ASN A 156 16.44 8.74 20.06
C ASN A 156 15.00 8.55 20.57
N VAL A 157 14.54 7.28 20.62
CA VAL A 157 13.20 6.89 21.10
C VAL A 157 13.30 6.40 22.55
N PRO A 158 12.45 6.85 23.48
CA PRO A 158 12.44 6.38 24.86
C PRO A 158 12.23 4.86 24.95
N ILE A 159 13.01 4.19 25.83
CA ILE A 159 12.96 2.72 26.00
C ILE A 159 11.73 2.31 26.81
N ASP A 160 11.36 3.12 27.81
CA ASP A 160 10.33 2.85 28.83
C ASP A 160 8.93 3.33 28.47
N LYS A 161 8.74 3.92 27.28
CA LYS A 161 7.44 4.44 26.83
C LYS A 161 6.76 3.49 25.86
N PHE A 162 5.43 3.55 25.83
CA PHE A 162 4.61 2.94 24.79
C PHE A 162 4.71 3.77 23.52
N ILE A 163 5.13 3.14 22.42
CA ILE A 163 5.50 3.82 21.17
C ILE A 163 4.42 3.61 20.11
N VAL A 164 3.84 4.72 19.66
CA VAL A 164 2.80 4.77 18.62
C VAL A 164 3.42 5.25 17.31
N LEU A 165 3.40 4.43 16.28
CA LEU A 165 3.98 4.75 14.96
C LEU A 165 2.89 5.17 13.97
N GLY A 166 3.01 6.37 13.40
CA GLY A 166 2.35 6.76 12.15
C GLY A 166 3.33 6.65 11.00
N CYS A 167 2.90 6.16 9.85
CA CYS A 167 3.78 6.00 8.69
C CYS A 167 3.11 6.42 7.38
N GLY A 168 3.83 7.22 6.59
CA GLY A 168 3.40 7.62 5.26
C GLY A 168 3.59 9.11 4.94
N GLN A 169 3.00 9.53 3.83
CA GLN A 169 3.06 10.92 3.40
C GLN A 169 2.29 11.82 4.38
N ILE A 170 2.85 13.00 4.67
CA ILE A 170 2.16 14.03 5.46
C ILE A 170 1.16 14.75 4.55
N GLN A 171 -0.12 14.36 4.68
CA GLN A 171 -1.24 14.87 3.88
C GLN A 171 -2.53 14.83 4.71
N THR A 172 -3.50 15.67 4.35
CA THR A 172 -4.82 15.71 5.01
C THR A 172 -5.50 14.34 4.99
N ARG A 173 -5.51 13.66 3.84
CA ARG A 173 -6.13 12.34 3.70
C ARG A 173 -5.50 11.24 4.57
N LYS A 174 -4.26 11.43 5.05
CA LYS A 174 -3.58 10.50 5.95
C LYS A 174 -3.92 10.71 7.43
N GLY A 175 -4.75 11.73 7.72
CA GLY A 175 -5.19 12.01 9.09
C GLY A 175 -4.07 12.51 10.00
N PHE A 176 -3.07 13.22 9.43
CA PHE A 176 -1.95 13.73 10.21
C PHE A 176 -2.40 14.69 11.33
N ASP A 177 -3.48 15.46 11.10
CA ASP A 177 -4.08 16.31 12.14
C ASP A 177 -4.58 15.47 13.32
N ASP A 178 -5.33 14.41 13.05
CA ASP A 178 -5.87 13.54 14.11
C ASP A 178 -4.73 12.81 14.84
N PHE A 179 -3.67 12.40 14.11
CA PHE A 179 -2.49 11.79 14.73
C PHE A 179 -1.84 12.73 15.75
N VAL A 180 -1.65 14.01 15.37
CA VAL A 180 -1.08 15.04 16.27
C VAL A 180 -1.99 15.34 17.45
N GLU A 181 -3.30 15.37 17.25
CA GLU A 181 -4.26 15.66 18.32
C GLU A 181 -4.35 14.48 19.33
N VAL A 182 -4.31 13.24 18.83
CA VAL A 182 -4.20 12.04 19.67
C VAL A 182 -2.89 12.06 20.48
N ALA A 183 -1.77 12.50 19.88
CA ALA A 183 -0.50 12.63 20.59
C ALA A 183 -0.60 13.63 21.76
N LYS A 184 -1.22 14.78 21.56
CA LYS A 184 -1.44 15.78 22.64
C LYS A 184 -2.26 15.23 23.79
N ASN A 185 -3.29 14.43 23.47
CA ASN A 185 -4.19 13.87 24.48
C ASN A 185 -3.58 12.70 25.26
N ASN A 186 -2.43 12.16 24.82
CA ASN A 186 -1.76 11.02 25.44
C ASN A 186 -0.27 11.32 25.72
N PRO A 187 0.02 12.26 26.65
CA PRO A 187 1.38 12.74 26.91
C PRO A 187 2.32 11.69 27.55
N ASP A 188 1.78 10.62 28.05
CA ASP A 188 2.49 9.49 28.68
C ASP A 188 2.92 8.40 27.67
N MET A 189 2.57 8.56 26.38
CA MET A 189 3.01 7.75 25.26
C MET A 189 3.97 8.56 24.37
N THR A 190 4.79 7.88 23.57
CA THR A 190 5.62 8.55 22.54
C THR A 190 5.06 8.25 21.17
N PHE A 191 4.90 9.29 20.36
CA PHE A 191 4.37 9.21 19.01
C PHE A 191 5.49 9.45 18.00
N ILE A 192 5.58 8.61 16.99
CA ILE A 192 6.56 8.75 15.89
C ILE A 192 5.78 8.86 14.59
N TRP A 193 6.06 9.90 13.79
CA TRP A 193 5.62 9.92 12.41
C TRP A 193 6.81 9.71 11.48
N ALA A 194 6.83 8.56 10.76
CA ALA A 194 7.84 8.24 9.75
C ALA A 194 7.33 8.57 8.36
N GLY A 195 7.88 9.61 7.73
CA GLY A 195 7.49 10.05 6.40
C GLY A 195 7.52 11.55 6.21
N GLY A 196 7.09 12.02 5.03
CA GLY A 196 7.21 13.43 4.68
C GLY A 196 6.42 13.82 3.45
N PHE A 197 6.87 14.85 2.75
CA PHE A 197 6.22 15.43 1.58
C PHE A 197 6.78 14.85 0.28
N SER A 198 6.29 13.70 -0.18
CA SER A 198 6.79 13.03 -1.38
C SER A 198 6.64 13.86 -2.67
N PHE A 199 5.68 14.76 -2.72
CA PHE A 199 5.46 15.68 -3.85
C PHE A 199 5.96 17.10 -3.58
N GLY A 200 6.74 17.33 -2.51
CA GLY A 200 7.23 18.63 -2.14
C GLY A 200 6.08 19.64 -1.94
N ARG A 201 6.23 20.87 -2.50
CA ARG A 201 5.29 21.99 -2.30
C ARG A 201 3.89 21.77 -2.86
N ILE A 202 3.70 20.83 -3.80
CA ILE A 202 2.37 20.51 -4.39
C ILE A 202 1.58 19.49 -3.57
N THR A 203 2.17 18.96 -2.49
CA THR A 203 1.48 18.06 -1.56
C THR A 203 0.30 18.80 -0.92
N ASP A 204 -0.86 18.12 -0.81
CA ASP A 204 -2.00 18.69 -0.08
C ASP A 204 -1.64 19.01 1.37
N GLY A 205 -1.99 20.23 1.81
CA GLY A 205 -1.68 20.70 3.16
C GLY A 205 -0.21 21.09 3.42
N TYR A 206 0.67 21.13 2.41
CA TYR A 206 2.11 21.38 2.59
C TYR A 206 2.44 22.55 3.51
N LYS A 207 1.88 23.76 3.26
CA LYS A 207 2.17 24.94 4.07
C LYS A 207 1.74 24.78 5.54
N LYS A 208 0.55 24.22 5.76
CA LYS A 208 -0.02 23.94 7.08
C LYS A 208 0.88 22.96 7.85
N TYR A 209 1.18 21.84 7.24
CA TYR A 209 1.92 20.76 7.92
C TYR A 209 3.40 21.08 8.07
N LYS A 210 4.00 21.86 7.17
CA LYS A 210 5.36 22.36 7.39
C LYS A 210 5.45 23.19 8.66
N LYS A 211 4.49 24.13 8.87
CA LYS A 211 4.40 24.92 10.10
C LYS A 211 4.12 24.06 11.34
N LEU A 212 3.29 23.03 11.20
CA LEU A 212 2.96 22.11 12.30
C LEU A 212 4.18 21.29 12.72
N LEU A 213 5.02 20.86 11.78
CA LEU A 213 6.28 20.16 12.07
C LEU A 213 7.30 20.98 12.85
N GLU A 214 7.21 22.31 12.78
CA GLU A 214 8.07 23.23 13.55
C GLU A 214 7.63 23.34 15.03
N ASN A 215 6.41 22.89 15.36
CA ASN A 215 5.80 23.00 16.69
C ASN A 215 5.01 21.71 17.06
N LEU A 216 5.69 20.57 17.01
CA LEU A 216 5.11 19.29 17.41
C LEU A 216 4.94 19.19 18.93
N PRO A 217 3.99 18.38 19.43
CA PRO A 217 3.90 18.01 20.84
C PRO A 217 5.24 17.44 21.35
N GLN A 218 5.56 17.68 22.63
CA GLN A 218 6.83 17.23 23.21
C GLN A 218 7.04 15.70 23.18
N ASN A 219 5.96 14.95 23.19
CA ASN A 219 5.93 13.49 23.09
C ASN A 219 5.89 12.98 21.65
N MET A 220 6.13 13.84 20.64
CA MET A 220 6.09 13.47 19.23
C MET A 220 7.44 13.65 18.55
N ILE A 221 7.89 12.62 17.84
CA ILE A 221 9.12 12.57 17.05
C ILE A 221 8.76 12.50 15.57
N HIS A 222 9.30 13.36 14.76
CA HIS A 222 9.20 13.28 13.30
C HIS A 222 10.47 12.69 12.71
N LEU A 223 10.32 11.54 12.05
CA LEU A 223 11.37 10.94 11.22
C LEU A 223 11.07 11.28 9.75
N PRO A 224 12.06 11.77 8.98
CA PRO A 224 11.84 12.08 7.56
C PRO A 224 11.52 10.81 6.76
N ILE A 225 11.45 10.92 5.43
CA ILE A 225 11.25 9.75 4.57
C ILE A 225 12.41 8.79 4.77
N ILE A 226 12.11 7.62 5.35
CA ILE A 226 13.07 6.55 5.64
C ILE A 226 13.21 5.66 4.38
N GLU A 227 14.43 5.26 4.08
CA GLU A 227 14.68 4.27 3.04
C GLU A 227 14.05 2.91 3.43
N ARG A 228 13.45 2.21 2.44
CA ARG A 228 12.73 0.96 2.69
C ARG A 228 13.54 -0.08 3.50
N LYS A 229 14.83 -0.20 3.24
CA LYS A 229 15.72 -1.15 3.94
C LYS A 229 15.80 -0.95 5.46
N TYR A 230 15.49 0.26 5.94
CA TYR A 230 15.48 0.58 7.38
C TYR A 230 14.08 0.57 7.98
N MET A 231 13.02 0.38 7.18
CA MET A 231 11.66 0.41 7.69
C MET A 231 11.36 -0.73 8.67
N ASN A 232 11.97 -1.91 8.49
CA ASN A 232 11.85 -3.00 9.47
C ASN A 232 12.31 -2.58 10.88
N GLU A 233 13.38 -1.77 10.98
CA GLU A 233 13.84 -1.21 12.25
C GLU A 233 12.75 -0.33 12.89
N ILE A 234 12.13 0.55 12.09
CA ILE A 234 11.10 1.50 12.54
C ILE A 234 9.85 0.77 13.03
N PHE A 235 9.40 -0.26 12.32
CA PHE A 235 8.25 -1.05 12.76
C PHE A 235 8.54 -1.86 14.03
N ASN A 236 9.78 -2.32 14.22
CA ASN A 236 10.14 -3.08 15.41
C ASN A 236 10.28 -2.23 16.68
N ILE A 237 10.68 -0.95 16.57
CA ILE A 237 10.79 -0.06 17.74
C ILE A 237 9.45 0.46 18.24
N CYS A 238 8.36 0.29 17.50
CA CYS A 238 7.01 0.70 17.94
C CYS A 238 6.28 -0.45 18.65
N ASP A 239 5.26 -0.10 19.40
CA ASP A 239 4.34 -1.04 20.03
C ASP A 239 3.06 -1.19 19.22
N VAL A 240 2.61 -0.13 18.53
CA VAL A 240 1.42 -0.13 17.69
C VAL A 240 1.61 0.75 16.46
N LEU A 241 1.09 0.31 15.31
CA LEU A 241 0.91 1.18 14.14
C LEU A 241 -0.44 1.90 14.27
N PHE A 242 -0.44 3.24 14.16
CA PHE A 242 -1.66 4.04 14.15
C PHE A 242 -1.80 4.79 12.82
N MET A 243 -2.86 4.49 12.08
CA MET A 243 -3.17 5.08 10.76
C MET A 243 -4.58 5.68 10.74
N PRO A 244 -4.77 6.95 11.14
CA PRO A 244 -6.07 7.62 11.11
C PRO A 244 -6.50 8.09 9.71
N SER A 245 -6.03 7.43 8.67
CA SER A 245 -6.26 7.82 7.27
C SER A 245 -7.72 7.84 6.90
N PHE A 246 -8.17 8.89 6.20
CA PHE A 246 -9.53 9.01 5.68
C PHE A 246 -9.75 8.24 4.37
N ILE A 247 -8.68 8.04 3.59
CA ILE A 247 -8.74 7.36 2.29
C ILE A 247 -7.52 6.46 2.17
N GLU A 248 -7.77 5.17 1.95
CA GLU A 248 -6.79 4.14 1.66
C GLU A 248 -7.26 3.23 0.54
N LEU A 249 -6.41 2.32 0.11
CA LEU A 249 -6.71 1.33 -0.91
C LEU A 249 -6.39 -0.08 -0.41
N PHE A 250 -5.12 -0.39 -0.30
CA PHE A 250 -4.56 -1.56 0.38
C PHE A 250 -3.17 -1.16 0.91
N PRO A 251 -3.10 -0.61 2.13
CA PRO A 251 -1.86 -0.01 2.62
C PRO A 251 -0.80 -1.05 2.94
N MET A 252 0.36 -0.91 2.30
CA MET A 252 1.54 -1.74 2.55
C MET A 252 2.01 -1.66 3.99
N THR A 253 1.88 -0.50 4.62
CA THR A 253 2.28 -0.25 6.01
C THR A 253 1.55 -1.13 7.02
N ILE A 254 0.30 -1.52 6.76
CA ILE A 254 -0.42 -2.49 7.60
C ILE A 254 0.21 -3.88 7.47
N LEU A 255 0.53 -4.31 6.25
CA LEU A 255 1.19 -5.61 6.04
C LEU A 255 2.59 -5.63 6.66
N GLU A 256 3.32 -4.51 6.58
CA GLU A 256 4.63 -4.35 7.21
C GLU A 256 4.53 -4.47 8.74
N ALA A 257 3.53 -3.83 9.37
CA ALA A 257 3.26 -3.98 10.81
C ALA A 257 2.84 -5.41 11.18
N CYS A 258 1.99 -6.03 10.34
CA CYS A 258 1.56 -7.42 10.55
C CYS A 258 2.74 -8.40 10.51
N ASN A 259 3.69 -8.21 9.60
CA ASN A 259 4.87 -9.08 9.48
C ASN A 259 5.81 -8.97 10.69
N VAL A 260 5.84 -7.83 11.37
CA VAL A 260 6.57 -7.68 12.63
C VAL A 260 5.70 -7.96 13.87
N HIS A 261 4.50 -8.50 13.67
CA HIS A 261 3.52 -8.90 14.68
C HIS A 261 3.07 -7.75 15.61
N LYS A 262 3.04 -6.52 15.11
CA LYS A 262 2.56 -5.37 15.89
C LYS A 262 1.06 -5.16 15.69
N PRO A 263 0.30 -4.90 16.75
CA PRO A 263 -1.07 -4.39 16.63
C PRO A 263 -1.13 -3.16 15.75
N PHE A 264 -2.28 -2.95 15.11
CA PHE A 264 -2.50 -1.72 14.35
C PHE A 264 -3.91 -1.17 14.60
N LEU A 265 -3.97 0.15 14.74
CA LEU A 265 -5.18 0.93 14.94
C LEU A 265 -5.42 1.77 13.68
N VAL A 266 -6.60 1.69 13.11
CA VAL A 266 -6.96 2.40 11.88
C VAL A 266 -8.30 3.11 12.02
N ARG A 267 -8.56 4.10 11.16
CA ARG A 267 -9.93 4.60 10.96
C ARG A 267 -10.78 3.48 10.40
N ASP A 268 -12.02 3.33 10.91
CA ASP A 268 -12.94 2.27 10.47
C ASP A 268 -13.47 2.55 9.06
N LEU A 269 -12.73 2.12 8.05
CA LEU A 269 -13.08 2.25 6.65
C LEU A 269 -13.65 0.93 6.12
N ASP A 270 -14.80 0.99 5.43
CA ASP A 270 -15.44 -0.21 4.87
C ASP A 270 -14.53 -1.05 3.97
N LEU A 271 -13.56 -0.41 3.32
CA LEU A 271 -12.61 -1.11 2.46
C LEU A 271 -11.69 -2.09 3.22
N TYR A 272 -11.55 -1.94 4.55
CA TYR A 272 -10.72 -2.82 5.36
C TYR A 272 -11.40 -4.15 5.70
N LYS A 273 -12.72 -4.17 5.80
CA LYS A 273 -13.48 -5.37 6.20
C LYS A 273 -13.13 -6.60 5.37
N PRO A 274 -13.16 -6.56 4.02
CA PRO A 274 -12.86 -7.73 3.19
C PRO A 274 -11.37 -8.11 3.13
N ILE A 275 -10.45 -7.22 3.55
CA ILE A 275 -9.00 -7.45 3.47
C ILE A 275 -8.33 -7.62 4.83
N LEU A 276 -8.95 -7.18 5.92
CA LEU A 276 -8.43 -7.33 7.28
C LEU A 276 -9.30 -8.25 8.15
N PHE A 277 -10.39 -8.81 7.59
CA PHE A 277 -11.22 -9.84 8.23
C PHE A 277 -11.78 -9.43 9.59
N GLU A 278 -12.06 -8.13 9.77
CA GLU A 278 -12.47 -7.53 11.07
C GLU A 278 -11.45 -7.75 12.22
N ARG A 279 -10.21 -8.11 11.90
CA ARG A 279 -9.13 -8.40 12.87
C ARG A 279 -8.21 -7.20 13.06
N TYR A 280 -8.77 -6.04 13.43
CA TYR A 280 -8.01 -4.80 13.60
C TYR A 280 -8.64 -3.90 14.67
N CYS A 281 -7.79 -3.10 15.33
CA CYS A 281 -8.24 -2.05 16.22
C CYS A 281 -8.74 -0.86 15.39
N ARG A 282 -9.84 -0.23 15.81
CA ARG A 282 -10.51 0.80 15.01
C ARG A 282 -11.10 1.93 15.83
N GLY A 283 -11.25 3.10 15.21
CA GLY A 283 -11.95 4.26 15.74
C GLY A 283 -12.26 5.25 14.62
N ASN A 284 -13.07 6.26 14.90
CA ASN A 284 -13.48 7.29 13.94
C ASN A 284 -13.27 8.72 14.45
N SER A 285 -12.91 8.86 15.73
CA SER A 285 -12.65 10.14 16.38
C SER A 285 -11.34 10.11 17.16
N VAL A 286 -10.82 11.30 17.48
CA VAL A 286 -9.64 11.47 18.35
C VAL A 286 -9.83 10.79 19.70
N GLU A 287 -11.04 10.87 20.27
CA GLU A 287 -11.40 10.24 21.53
C GLU A 287 -11.38 8.70 21.42
N GLU A 288 -12.02 8.13 20.40
CA GLU A 288 -12.02 6.68 20.17
C GLU A 288 -10.61 6.13 19.92
N PHE A 289 -9.79 6.83 19.16
CA PHE A 289 -8.38 6.46 18.94
C PHE A 289 -7.57 6.50 20.25
N SER A 290 -7.76 7.56 21.08
CA SER A 290 -7.08 7.67 22.36
C SER A 290 -7.48 6.54 23.31
N ASN A 291 -8.78 6.23 23.42
CA ASN A 291 -9.28 5.17 24.27
C ASN A 291 -8.73 3.79 23.83
N GLU A 292 -8.65 3.54 22.52
CA GLU A 292 -8.12 2.30 21.98
C GLU A 292 -6.60 2.16 22.24
N LEU A 293 -5.83 3.24 22.10
CA LEU A 293 -4.41 3.25 22.46
C LEU A 293 -4.17 3.04 23.94
N ILE A 294 -4.98 3.66 24.82
CA ILE A 294 -4.93 3.45 26.26
C ILE A 294 -5.20 1.98 26.61
N LYS A 295 -6.19 1.37 25.95
CA LYS A 295 -6.52 -0.05 26.15
C LYS A 295 -5.36 -0.95 25.70
N LEU A 296 -4.79 -0.72 24.51
CA LEU A 296 -3.63 -1.46 24.00
C LEU A 296 -2.42 -1.34 24.93
N LYS A 297 -2.20 -0.17 25.55
CA LYS A 297 -1.10 0.08 26.49
C LYS A 297 -1.30 -0.64 27.82
N ASN A 298 -2.51 -0.64 28.37
CA ASN A 298 -2.77 -1.04 29.76
C ASN A 298 -3.29 -2.47 29.91
N ASP A 299 -3.84 -3.08 28.85
CA ASP A 299 -4.37 -4.45 28.85
C ASP A 299 -3.48 -5.36 27.99
N ILE A 300 -2.56 -6.07 28.63
CA ILE A 300 -1.63 -6.99 27.96
C ILE A 300 -2.34 -8.15 27.28
N THR A 301 -3.48 -8.60 27.80
CA THR A 301 -4.27 -9.68 27.18
C THR A 301 -4.85 -9.22 25.87
N TYR A 302 -5.43 -8.01 25.87
CA TYR A 302 -5.95 -7.38 24.66
C TYR A 302 -4.86 -7.09 23.63
N TYR A 303 -3.72 -6.55 24.08
CA TYR A 303 -2.56 -6.31 23.22
C TYR A 303 -2.11 -7.60 22.51
N ASN A 304 -1.93 -8.69 23.26
CA ASN A 304 -1.50 -9.98 22.71
C ASN A 304 -2.52 -10.55 21.72
N GLN A 305 -3.82 -10.40 21.98
CA GLN A 305 -4.87 -10.78 21.03
C GLN A 305 -4.77 -9.98 19.73
N CYS A 306 -4.52 -8.66 19.81
CA CYS A 306 -4.34 -7.82 18.62
C CYS A 306 -3.06 -8.16 17.85
N ALA A 307 -1.98 -8.52 18.55
CA ALA A 307 -0.73 -9.00 17.93
C ALA A 307 -0.93 -10.34 17.20
N GLU A 308 -1.69 -11.29 17.78
CA GLU A 308 -2.05 -12.55 17.09
C GLU A 308 -2.96 -12.30 15.87
N ASN A 309 -3.84 -11.28 15.90
CA ASN A 309 -4.60 -10.87 14.72
C ASN A 309 -3.68 -10.37 13.59
N SER A 310 -2.65 -9.59 13.93
CA SER A 310 -1.64 -9.13 12.96
C SER A 310 -0.88 -10.32 12.34
N LYS A 311 -0.46 -11.27 13.17
CA LYS A 311 0.20 -12.50 12.73
C LYS A 311 -0.69 -13.36 11.81
N PHE A 312 -1.99 -13.45 12.10
CA PHE A 312 -2.95 -14.11 11.22
C PHE A 312 -2.99 -13.46 9.84
N ILE A 313 -3.07 -12.12 9.78
CA ILE A 313 -3.10 -11.36 8.52
C ILE A 313 -1.79 -11.54 7.75
N SER A 314 -0.64 -11.47 8.44
CA SER A 314 0.68 -11.73 7.85
C SER A 314 0.75 -13.11 7.19
N ASN A 315 0.29 -14.15 7.87
CA ASN A 315 0.26 -15.52 7.33
C ASN A 315 -0.69 -15.67 6.14
N PHE A 316 -1.83 -14.96 6.16
CA PHE A 316 -2.80 -14.99 5.06
C PHE A 316 -2.22 -14.36 3.78
N TYR A 317 -1.48 -13.24 3.90
CA TYR A 317 -0.83 -12.55 2.79
C TYR A 317 0.62 -13.01 2.59
N ASN A 318 0.88 -14.29 2.85
CA ASN A 318 2.20 -14.89 2.70
C ASN A 318 2.68 -14.91 1.26
N LYS A 319 3.96 -14.60 1.05
CA LYS A 319 4.63 -14.57 -0.24
C LYS A 319 4.49 -15.87 -1.04
N ASP A 320 4.64 -17.05 -0.40
CA ASP A 320 4.59 -18.33 -1.10
C ASP A 320 3.19 -18.64 -1.65
N ILE A 321 2.15 -18.28 -0.90
CA ILE A 321 0.74 -18.40 -1.36
C ILE A 321 0.54 -17.49 -2.57
N LEU A 322 1.02 -16.26 -2.49
CA LEU A 322 0.86 -15.27 -3.58
C LEU A 322 1.71 -15.64 -4.81
N LYS A 323 2.88 -16.25 -4.60
CA LYS A 323 3.72 -16.76 -5.69
C LYS A 323 2.97 -17.77 -6.57
N LYS A 324 2.30 -18.74 -5.92
CA LYS A 324 1.43 -19.71 -6.64
C LYS A 324 0.26 -19.00 -7.33
N THR A 325 -0.41 -18.10 -6.64
CA THR A 325 -1.55 -17.34 -7.18
C THR A 325 -1.16 -16.56 -8.44
N TRP A 326 -0.02 -15.89 -8.42
CA TRP A 326 0.50 -15.14 -9.57
C TRP A 326 0.89 -16.05 -10.74
N LYS A 327 1.55 -17.18 -10.47
CA LYS A 327 1.89 -18.17 -11.50
C LYS A 327 0.64 -18.68 -12.20
N ASP A 328 -0.34 -19.16 -11.43
CA ASP A 328 -1.59 -19.69 -11.95
C ASP A 328 -2.38 -18.61 -12.74
N TYR A 329 -2.38 -17.38 -12.24
CA TYR A 329 -3.02 -16.25 -12.92
C TYR A 329 -2.40 -15.99 -14.30
N TYR A 330 -1.07 -15.78 -14.38
CA TYR A 330 -0.41 -15.49 -15.66
C TYR A 330 -0.61 -16.60 -16.68
N LEU A 331 -0.46 -17.85 -16.28
CA LEU A 331 -0.66 -19.00 -17.17
C LEU A 331 -2.09 -19.04 -17.71
N ARG A 332 -3.09 -18.87 -16.84
CA ARG A 332 -4.51 -18.89 -17.19
C ARG A 332 -4.89 -17.77 -18.16
N VAL A 333 -4.51 -16.51 -17.85
CA VAL A 333 -4.93 -15.37 -18.68
C VAL A 333 -4.19 -15.33 -20.02
N TYR A 334 -2.93 -15.76 -20.05
CA TYR A 334 -2.18 -15.85 -21.29
C TYR A 334 -2.75 -16.92 -22.22
N ASN A 335 -3.05 -18.12 -21.71
CA ASN A 335 -3.66 -19.18 -22.50
C ASN A 335 -5.03 -18.76 -23.06
N LYS A 336 -5.88 -18.14 -22.25
CA LYS A 336 -7.17 -17.57 -22.69
C LYS A 336 -6.96 -16.54 -23.81
N TRP A 337 -6.04 -15.62 -23.64
CA TRP A 337 -5.76 -14.57 -24.61
C TRP A 337 -5.18 -15.13 -25.92
N PHE A 338 -4.23 -16.06 -25.83
CA PHE A 338 -3.60 -16.71 -26.98
C PHE A 338 -4.61 -17.49 -27.84
N THR A 339 -5.46 -18.28 -27.20
CA THR A 339 -6.52 -19.03 -27.88
C THR A 339 -7.50 -18.11 -28.60
N ASN A 340 -7.94 -17.03 -27.95
CA ASN A 340 -8.89 -16.07 -28.51
C ASN A 340 -8.32 -15.29 -29.71
N ASN A 341 -7.02 -14.99 -29.72
CA ASN A 341 -6.36 -14.27 -30.82
C ASN A 341 -6.07 -15.18 -32.03
N ASN A 342 -5.66 -16.43 -31.78
CA ASN A 342 -5.41 -17.38 -32.87
C ASN A 342 -6.71 -17.84 -33.57
N SER A 343 -7.81 -17.97 -32.84
CA SER A 343 -9.12 -18.29 -33.42
C SER A 343 -9.67 -17.20 -34.35
N LYS A 344 -9.21 -15.94 -34.17
CA LYS A 344 -9.61 -14.80 -35.05
C LYS A 344 -8.77 -14.70 -36.32
N ASN A 345 -7.58 -15.31 -36.36
CA ASN A 345 -6.72 -15.32 -37.54
C ASN A 345 -7.01 -16.49 -38.52
N ILE A 346 -7.93 -17.39 -38.14
CA ILE A 346 -8.35 -18.54 -38.94
C ILE A 346 -9.69 -18.26 -39.65
N LYS A 347 -10.34 -17.14 -39.36
CA LYS A 347 -11.53 -16.64 -40.07
C LYS A 347 -11.17 -15.46 -40.97
#